data_4ad10b94c145866b955b17d0531cc2ac
#
_entry.id   4ad10b94c145866b955b17d0531cc2ac
#
_cell.length_a   1.000
_cell.length_b   1.000
_cell.length_c   1.000
_cell.angle_alpha   90.00
_cell.angle_beta   90.00
_cell.angle_gamma   90.00
#
_symmetry.space_group_name_H-M   'P 1'
#
loop_
_entity.id
_entity.type
_entity.pdbx_description
1 polymer ?
#
loop_
_entity_poly.entity_id
_entity_poly.type
_entity_poly.pdbx_seq_one_letter_code
_entity_poly.pdbx_strand_id
1 'polypeptide(L)'
;AGDQVNSHAQMAATTSRKPLHQRILTSLRYQIDEGNLPVNRDGAAAWIVDDKLWVVVKRTLDQIRDHMTQEGQTGIPARNDRIMDELQQYSILIPNGDKAVWKCQVFAPDWTKAHELTMLCLPVDKVWQTADAVPKPFEGSVKPLNQPEDATTEDSAESFTSPAGDHEARPDSATTSYDSKPAETAPTAPLP
;
A
#
# COMPACT_ATOMS: atom_id res chain seq x y z
N ALA A 1 46.78 8.42 17.29
CA ALA A 1 45.67 9.00 16.57
C ALA A 1 45.24 8.01 15.46
N GLY A 2 44.21 7.21 15.66
CA GLY A 2 43.80 6.27 14.64
C GLY A 2 42.69 5.28 15.03
N ASP A 3 41.75 5.64 15.90
CA ASP A 3 40.72 4.68 16.34
C ASP A 3 39.26 5.06 16.02
N GLN A 4 39.04 5.95 15.06
CA GLN A 4 37.65 6.34 14.73
C GLN A 4 37.05 5.67 13.50
N VAL A 5 37.84 5.01 12.68
CA VAL A 5 37.35 4.32 11.46
C VAL A 5 36.79 2.93 11.72
N ASN A 6 37.01 2.37 12.90
CA ASN A 6 36.60 0.98 13.19
C ASN A 6 35.19 0.87 13.79
N SER A 7 34.67 1.95 14.35
CA SER A 7 33.36 1.96 15.02
C SER A 7 32.20 1.91 14.01
N HIS A 8 32.30 2.62 12.90
CA HIS A 8 31.27 2.59 11.85
C HIS A 8 31.16 1.25 11.14
N ALA A 9 32.29 0.63 10.83
CA ALA A 9 32.30 -0.69 10.19
C ALA A 9 31.77 -1.79 11.12
N GLN A 10 32.05 -1.69 12.43
CA GLN A 10 31.51 -2.64 13.41
C GLN A 10 30.01 -2.44 13.66
N MET A 11 29.51 -1.21 13.67
CA MET A 11 28.07 -0.95 13.77
C MET A 11 27.33 -1.46 12.54
N ALA A 12 27.83 -1.22 11.34
CA ALA A 12 27.26 -1.73 10.10
C ALA A 12 27.24 -3.26 10.04
N ALA A 13 28.30 -3.92 10.47
CA ALA A 13 28.40 -5.38 10.55
C ALA A 13 27.44 -5.97 11.59
N THR A 14 27.23 -5.32 12.71
CA THR A 14 26.30 -5.75 13.75
C THR A 14 24.85 -5.55 13.29
N THR A 15 24.56 -4.47 12.59
CA THR A 15 23.24 -4.19 12.03
C THR A 15 22.89 -5.19 10.93
N SER A 16 23.85 -5.56 10.08
CA SER A 16 23.64 -6.56 9.02
C SER A 16 23.37 -7.99 9.55
N ARG A 17 23.67 -8.28 10.80
CA ARG A 17 23.37 -9.58 11.43
C ARG A 17 21.90 -9.71 11.87
N LYS A 18 21.19 -8.61 12.02
CA LYS A 18 19.75 -8.66 12.33
C LYS A 18 18.95 -9.17 11.13
N PRO A 19 17.84 -9.88 11.36
CA PRO A 19 16.94 -10.27 10.29
C PRO A 19 16.50 -9.08 9.44
N LEU A 20 16.29 -9.30 8.16
CA LEU A 20 15.97 -8.23 7.20
C LEU A 20 14.75 -7.42 7.63
N HIS A 21 13.67 -8.09 8.04
CA HIS A 21 12.44 -7.41 8.49
C HIS A 21 12.67 -6.48 9.69
N GLN A 22 13.56 -6.85 10.62
CA GLN A 22 13.91 -5.98 11.76
C GLN A 22 14.72 -4.77 11.32
N ARG A 23 15.62 -4.96 10.35
CA ARG A 23 16.39 -3.86 9.77
C ARG A 23 15.50 -2.87 9.01
N ILE A 24 14.53 -3.39 8.27
CA ILE A 24 13.52 -2.58 7.58
C ILE A 24 12.73 -1.73 8.57
N LEU A 25 12.22 -2.32 9.65
CA LEU A 25 11.48 -1.61 10.69
C LEU A 25 12.33 -0.57 11.41
N THR A 26 13.59 -0.91 11.70
CA THR A 26 14.54 0.03 12.31
C THR A 26 14.79 1.23 11.40
N SER A 27 14.99 0.98 10.11
CA SER A 27 15.16 2.03 9.11
C SER A 27 13.91 2.89 8.96
N LEU A 28 12.73 2.27 8.87
CA LEU A 28 11.45 2.98 8.78
C LEU A 28 11.26 3.93 9.96
N ARG A 29 11.44 3.43 11.19
CA ARG A 29 11.33 4.22 12.40
C ARG A 29 12.34 5.39 12.41
N TYR A 30 13.59 5.10 12.10
CA TYR A 30 14.63 6.13 12.02
C TYR A 30 14.26 7.24 11.03
N GLN A 31 13.77 6.88 9.85
CA GLN A 31 13.37 7.87 8.83
C GLN A 31 12.19 8.74 9.27
N ILE A 32 11.28 8.19 10.07
CA ILE A 32 10.17 8.94 10.66
C ILE A 32 10.68 9.86 11.78
N ASP A 33 11.46 9.32 12.70
CA ASP A 33 11.95 10.05 13.88
C ASP A 33 12.87 11.23 13.49
N GLU A 34 13.70 11.05 12.46
CA GLU A 34 14.55 12.10 11.89
C GLU A 34 13.80 13.09 10.98
N GLY A 35 12.52 12.85 10.72
CA GLY A 35 11.70 13.71 9.86
C GLY A 35 11.98 13.59 8.36
N ASN A 36 12.81 12.64 7.95
CA ASN A 36 13.11 12.36 6.55
C ASN A 36 11.89 11.76 5.83
N LEU A 37 11.07 11.01 6.55
CA LEU A 37 9.79 10.50 6.10
C LEU A 37 8.67 11.30 6.80
N PRO A 38 8.10 12.32 6.17
CA PRO A 38 7.09 13.16 6.82
C PRO A 38 5.82 12.39 7.13
N VAL A 39 5.23 12.67 8.29
CA VAL A 39 4.07 11.96 8.84
C VAL A 39 2.92 12.95 9.11
N ASN A 40 1.69 12.50 8.91
CA ASN A 40 0.45 13.17 9.33
C ASN A 40 0.26 14.60 8.81
N ARG A 41 0.70 14.89 7.59
CA ARG A 41 0.52 16.20 6.96
C ARG A 41 0.29 16.09 5.45
N ASP A 42 -0.05 17.17 4.82
CA ASP A 42 -0.14 17.20 3.36
C ASP A 42 1.23 16.90 2.74
N GLY A 43 1.25 16.09 1.68
CA GLY A 43 2.48 15.62 1.05
C GLY A 43 3.31 14.65 1.90
N ALA A 44 2.77 14.17 3.02
CA ALA A 44 3.41 13.12 3.82
C ALA A 44 3.55 11.80 3.06
N ALA A 45 4.40 10.95 3.57
CA ALA A 45 4.56 9.59 3.09
C ALA A 45 3.96 8.55 4.05
N ALA A 46 3.52 9.00 5.22
CA ALA A 46 2.93 8.15 6.24
C ALA A 46 1.84 8.87 7.05
N TRP A 47 0.87 8.10 7.53
CA TRP A 47 -0.20 8.58 8.40
C TRP A 47 -0.49 7.55 9.48
N ILE A 48 -0.78 8.02 10.69
CA ILE A 48 -1.14 7.17 11.82
C ILE A 48 -2.60 7.38 12.15
N VAL A 49 -3.40 6.35 11.96
CA VAL A 49 -4.85 6.34 12.23
C VAL A 49 -5.22 5.01 12.88
N ASP A 50 -5.95 5.05 13.97
CA ASP A 50 -6.48 3.86 14.66
C ASP A 50 -5.41 2.79 14.96
N ASP A 51 -4.30 3.19 15.58
CA ASP A 51 -3.17 2.32 15.91
C ASP A 51 -2.53 1.61 14.71
N LYS A 52 -2.73 2.16 13.51
CA LYS A 52 -2.15 1.68 12.27
C LYS A 52 -1.30 2.77 11.64
N LEU A 53 -0.13 2.36 11.16
CA LEU A 53 0.73 3.18 10.32
C LEU A 53 0.45 2.86 8.86
N TRP A 54 0.00 3.85 8.11
CA TRP A 54 -0.23 3.79 6.69
C TRP A 54 0.92 4.47 5.96
N VAL A 55 1.63 3.74 5.11
CA VAL A 55 2.79 4.29 4.38
C VAL A 55 2.63 4.15 2.88
N VAL A 56 3.00 5.18 2.13
CA VAL A 56 3.01 5.15 0.66
C VAL A 56 4.08 4.18 0.19
N VAL A 57 3.68 3.15 -0.56
CA VAL A 57 4.52 2.01 -0.93
C VAL A 57 5.85 2.43 -1.53
N LYS A 58 5.80 3.05 -2.70
CA LYS A 58 7.01 3.34 -3.47
C LYS A 58 7.96 4.26 -2.72
N ARG A 59 7.47 5.39 -2.27
CA ARG A 59 8.28 6.42 -1.61
C ARG A 59 8.96 5.89 -0.35
N THR A 60 8.20 5.18 0.48
CA THR A 60 8.70 4.65 1.76
C THR A 60 9.73 3.54 1.55
N LEU A 61 9.42 2.57 0.68
CA LEU A 61 10.33 1.44 0.45
C LEU A 61 11.61 1.86 -0.28
N ASP A 62 11.54 2.78 -1.22
CA ASP A 62 12.72 3.35 -1.86
C ASP A 62 13.61 4.07 -0.85
N GLN A 63 13.03 4.87 0.03
CA GLN A 63 13.76 5.61 1.06
C GLN A 63 14.39 4.70 2.12
N ILE A 64 13.70 3.65 2.53
CA ILE A 64 14.26 2.62 3.42
C ILE A 64 15.46 1.94 2.78
N ARG A 65 15.34 1.54 1.50
CA ARG A 65 16.42 0.90 0.76
C ARG A 65 17.64 1.81 0.64
N ASP A 66 17.42 3.05 0.26
CA ASP A 66 18.48 4.04 0.12
C ASP A 66 19.19 4.28 1.45
N HIS A 67 18.45 4.44 2.54
CA HIS A 67 19.02 4.59 3.88
C HIS A 67 19.86 3.37 4.28
N MET A 68 19.31 2.15 4.14
CA MET A 68 20.04 0.93 4.49
C MET A 68 21.31 0.77 3.64
N THR A 69 21.27 1.18 2.38
CA THR A 69 22.43 1.16 1.48
C THR A 69 23.49 2.19 1.93
N GLN A 70 23.07 3.40 2.28
CA GLN A 70 23.97 4.44 2.81
C GLN A 70 24.63 4.02 4.12
N GLU A 71 23.92 3.27 4.95
CA GLU A 71 24.46 2.67 6.18
C GLU A 71 25.41 1.48 5.91
N GLY A 72 25.69 1.15 4.67
CA GLY A 72 26.58 0.04 4.28
C GLY A 72 26.01 -1.33 4.59
N GLN A 73 24.69 -1.46 4.76
CA GLN A 73 24.05 -2.74 5.02
C GLN A 73 24.04 -3.61 3.76
N THR A 74 24.15 -4.91 3.95
CA THR A 74 24.17 -5.90 2.86
C THR A 74 22.89 -6.73 2.83
N GLY A 75 22.63 -7.42 1.71
CA GLY A 75 21.47 -8.28 1.57
C GLY A 75 20.14 -7.51 1.50
N ILE A 76 20.19 -6.29 0.98
CA ILE A 76 19.00 -5.46 0.79
C ILE A 76 18.37 -5.83 -0.56
N PRO A 77 17.07 -6.18 -0.59
CA PRO A 77 16.40 -6.47 -1.86
C PRO A 77 16.37 -5.25 -2.78
N ALA A 78 16.69 -5.46 -4.05
CA ALA A 78 16.63 -4.40 -5.05
C ALA A 78 15.19 -4.02 -5.44
N ARG A 79 14.24 -4.91 -5.20
CA ARG A 79 12.83 -4.75 -5.60
C ARG A 79 11.94 -4.59 -4.37
N ASN A 80 10.97 -3.69 -4.48
CA ASN A 80 10.01 -3.40 -3.40
C ASN A 80 9.10 -4.58 -3.08
N ASP A 81 8.74 -5.40 -4.08
CA ASP A 81 7.95 -6.60 -3.86
C ASP A 81 8.63 -7.58 -2.90
N ARG A 82 9.96 -7.73 -3.00
CA ARG A 82 10.71 -8.58 -2.07
C ARG A 82 10.75 -8.05 -0.65
N ILE A 83 10.78 -6.74 -0.49
CA ILE A 83 10.65 -6.11 0.83
C ILE A 83 9.24 -6.35 1.40
N MET A 84 8.21 -6.23 0.57
CA MET A 84 6.83 -6.53 0.98
C MET A 84 6.64 -8.00 1.34
N ASP A 85 7.20 -8.92 0.55
CA ASP A 85 7.16 -10.37 0.84
C ASP A 85 7.79 -10.68 2.21
N GLU A 86 8.93 -10.08 2.50
CA GLU A 86 9.59 -10.22 3.80
C GLU A 86 8.70 -9.73 4.95
N LEU A 87 8.11 -8.57 4.81
CA LEU A 87 7.22 -8.00 5.82
C LEU A 87 5.93 -8.83 6.01
N GLN A 88 5.40 -9.40 4.94
CA GLN A 88 4.24 -10.32 5.02
C GLN A 88 4.61 -11.63 5.70
N GLN A 89 5.74 -12.21 5.35
CA GLN A 89 6.21 -13.48 5.91
C GLN A 89 6.31 -13.44 7.43
N TYR A 90 6.70 -12.30 7.97
CA TYR A 90 6.81 -12.10 9.43
C TYR A 90 5.59 -11.42 10.06
N SER A 91 4.46 -11.39 9.35
CA SER A 91 3.20 -10.83 9.84
C SER A 91 3.31 -9.38 10.33
N ILE A 92 4.14 -8.60 9.66
CA ILE A 92 4.36 -7.18 9.97
C ILE A 92 3.35 -6.31 9.24
N LEU A 93 2.93 -6.72 8.04
CA LEU A 93 1.88 -6.04 7.29
C LEU A 93 0.49 -6.56 7.67
N ILE A 94 -0.46 -5.65 7.72
CA ILE A 94 -1.89 -5.99 7.71
C ILE A 94 -2.28 -6.14 6.24
N PRO A 95 -2.58 -7.36 5.77
CA PRO A 95 -2.89 -7.58 4.36
C PRO A 95 -4.30 -7.13 4.01
N ASN A 96 -4.49 -6.82 2.74
CA ASN A 96 -5.80 -6.57 2.14
C ASN A 96 -6.25 -7.82 1.38
N GLY A 97 -6.88 -8.76 2.08
CA GLY A 97 -7.16 -10.09 1.54
C GLY A 97 -5.86 -10.83 1.22
N ASP A 98 -5.66 -11.15 -0.04
CA ASP A 98 -4.46 -11.82 -0.56
C ASP A 98 -3.33 -10.85 -0.97
N LYS A 99 -3.56 -9.54 -0.87
CA LYS A 99 -2.62 -8.50 -1.31
C LYS A 99 -1.95 -7.81 -0.13
N ALA A 100 -0.68 -7.45 -0.32
CA ALA A 100 0.06 -6.64 0.64
C ALA A 100 -0.38 -5.18 0.64
N VAL A 101 -0.89 -4.69 -0.47
CA VAL A 101 -1.14 -3.27 -0.71
C VAL A 101 -2.61 -2.91 -0.62
N TRP A 102 -2.85 -1.69 -0.15
CA TRP A 102 -4.16 -1.07 -0.03
C TRP A 102 -4.24 0.13 -0.98
N LYS A 103 -5.35 0.28 -1.66
CA LYS A 103 -5.69 1.58 -2.24
C LYS A 103 -6.49 2.35 -1.21
N CYS A 104 -6.00 3.52 -0.84
CA CYS A 104 -6.60 4.34 0.20
C CYS A 104 -6.83 5.75 -0.28
N GLN A 105 -7.84 6.37 0.27
CA GLN A 105 -8.09 7.79 0.15
C GLN A 105 -7.74 8.47 1.46
N VAL A 106 -6.80 9.41 1.41
CA VAL A 106 -6.37 10.20 2.56
C VAL A 106 -6.99 11.59 2.46
N PHE A 107 -7.58 12.03 3.56
CA PHE A 107 -8.26 13.32 3.64
C PHE A 107 -8.10 13.95 5.03
N ALA A 108 -7.91 15.24 5.07
CA ALA A 108 -7.99 16.03 6.30
C ALA A 108 -8.99 17.17 6.13
N PRO A 109 -9.60 17.67 7.22
CA PRO A 109 -10.64 18.69 7.16
C PRO A 109 -10.20 20.02 6.52
N ASP A 110 -8.90 20.33 6.59
CA ASP A 110 -8.29 21.53 6.02
C ASP A 110 -7.82 21.35 4.57
N TRP A 111 -7.96 20.15 4.00
CA TRP A 111 -7.56 19.88 2.63
C TRP A 111 -8.71 20.15 1.66
N THR A 112 -8.36 20.68 0.48
CA THR A 112 -9.35 20.98 -0.57
C THR A 112 -9.82 19.72 -1.30
N LYS A 113 -9.00 18.66 -1.31
CA LYS A 113 -9.31 17.37 -1.93
C LYS A 113 -8.61 16.23 -1.23
N ALA A 114 -9.20 15.05 -1.35
CA ALA A 114 -8.59 13.82 -0.89
C ALA A 114 -7.51 13.31 -1.89
N HIS A 115 -6.53 12.60 -1.35
CA HIS A 115 -5.47 11.96 -2.14
C HIS A 115 -5.66 10.46 -2.20
N GLU A 116 -5.68 9.90 -3.39
CA GLU A 116 -5.68 8.45 -3.59
C GLU A 116 -4.26 7.93 -3.68
N LEU A 117 -3.92 6.99 -2.82
CA LEU A 117 -2.57 6.48 -2.67
C LEU A 117 -2.57 4.96 -2.53
N THR A 118 -1.52 4.33 -3.05
CA THR A 118 -1.23 2.91 -2.80
C THR A 118 -0.35 2.81 -1.57
N MET A 119 -0.82 2.11 -0.55
CA MET A 119 -0.25 2.13 0.78
C MET A 119 -0.05 0.72 1.34
N LEU A 120 0.87 0.62 2.28
CA LEU A 120 1.00 -0.51 3.20
C LEU A 120 0.41 -0.13 4.55
N CYS A 121 -0.16 -1.10 5.24
CA CYS A 121 -0.70 -0.94 6.58
C CYS A 121 0.11 -1.77 7.57
N LEU A 122 0.66 -1.12 8.58
CA LEU A 122 1.42 -1.76 9.65
C LEU A 122 0.79 -1.43 11.01
N PRO A 123 0.72 -2.40 11.94
CA PRO A 123 0.41 -2.06 13.33
C PRO A 123 1.50 -1.18 13.93
N VAL A 124 1.13 -0.14 14.67
CA VAL A 124 2.12 0.78 15.28
C VAL A 124 3.03 0.07 16.29
N ASP A 125 2.54 -0.94 16.97
CA ASP A 125 3.30 -1.75 17.93
C ASP A 125 4.41 -2.60 17.30
N LYS A 126 4.34 -2.85 15.99
CA LYS A 126 5.43 -3.49 15.23
C LYS A 126 6.55 -2.51 14.90
N VAL A 127 6.25 -1.24 14.77
CA VAL A 127 7.21 -0.20 14.41
C VAL A 127 7.83 0.42 15.67
N TRP A 128 7.01 0.77 16.66
CA TRP A 128 7.46 1.35 17.93
C TRP A 128 7.21 0.39 19.08
N GLN A 129 8.20 0.27 19.96
CA GLN A 129 8.12 -0.64 21.11
C GLN A 129 7.35 -0.05 22.29
N THR A 130 7.22 1.26 22.33
CA THR A 130 6.52 1.98 23.39
C THR A 130 5.51 2.95 22.80
N ALA A 131 4.39 3.11 23.47
CA ALA A 131 3.34 4.02 23.05
C ALA A 131 3.80 5.48 22.99
N ASP A 132 4.71 5.87 23.88
CA ASP A 132 5.25 7.24 23.95
C ASP A 132 6.12 7.60 22.74
N ALA A 133 6.67 6.58 22.05
CA ALA A 133 7.48 6.80 20.85
C ALA A 133 6.63 6.96 19.59
N VAL A 134 5.35 6.62 19.64
CA VAL A 134 4.46 6.74 18.49
C VAL A 134 4.13 8.22 18.27
N PRO A 135 4.31 8.75 17.04
CA PRO A 135 3.87 10.11 16.73
C PRO A 135 2.38 10.31 16.99
N LYS A 136 1.96 11.54 17.22
CA LYS A 136 0.54 11.85 17.40
C LYS A 136 -0.30 11.33 16.24
N PRO A 137 -1.48 10.81 16.51
CA PRO A 137 -2.39 10.36 15.44
C PRO A 137 -2.74 11.49 14.46
N PHE A 138 -3.03 11.11 13.23
CA PHE A 138 -3.49 12.01 12.20
C PHE A 138 -4.92 12.49 12.51
N GLU A 139 -5.17 13.77 12.37
CA GLU A 139 -6.49 14.37 12.62
C GLU A 139 -7.48 14.17 11.47
N GLY A 140 -7.00 13.66 10.35
CA GLY A 140 -7.82 13.33 9.19
C GLY A 140 -8.23 11.86 9.17
N SER A 141 -8.47 11.35 7.97
CA SER A 141 -8.87 9.96 7.75
C SER A 141 -8.08 9.29 6.64
N VAL A 142 -7.86 8.00 6.81
CA VAL A 142 -7.37 7.10 5.76
C VAL A 142 -8.46 6.07 5.53
N LYS A 143 -9.09 6.10 4.35
CA LYS A 143 -10.18 5.20 3.98
C LYS A 143 -9.70 4.23 2.92
N PRO A 144 -9.69 2.91 3.21
CA PRO A 144 -9.46 1.91 2.17
C PRO A 144 -10.56 1.94 1.12
N LEU A 145 -10.17 1.94 -0.15
CA LEU A 145 -11.09 1.91 -1.30
C LEU A 145 -11.37 0.49 -1.79
N ASN A 146 -10.45 -0.42 -1.52
CA ASN A 146 -10.56 -1.83 -1.89
C ASN A 146 -10.52 -2.69 -0.64
N GLN A 147 -11.55 -2.65 0.17
CA GLN A 147 -11.73 -3.73 1.14
C GLN A 147 -12.27 -4.95 0.37
N PRO A 148 -11.77 -6.16 0.61
CA PRO A 148 -12.59 -7.32 0.35
C PRO A 148 -13.85 -7.11 1.18
N GLU A 149 -14.98 -7.17 0.53
CA GLU A 149 -16.27 -7.16 1.22
C GLU A 149 -16.30 -8.39 2.12
N ASP A 150 -15.71 -8.25 3.27
CA ASP A 150 -15.93 -9.19 4.35
C ASP A 150 -17.22 -8.77 5.02
N ALA A 151 -18.20 -9.63 4.84
CA ALA A 151 -19.52 -9.59 5.39
C ALA A 151 -19.56 -8.90 6.76
N THR A 152 -19.86 -7.63 6.77
CA THR A 152 -20.47 -7.07 7.95
C THR A 152 -21.95 -7.36 7.84
N THR A 153 -22.33 -8.33 8.59
CA THR A 153 -23.66 -8.52 9.11
C THR A 153 -24.26 -7.16 9.42
N GLU A 154 -25.02 -6.65 8.51
CA GLU A 154 -26.01 -5.67 8.85
C GLU A 154 -27.32 -6.41 8.99
N ASP A 155 -27.60 -6.72 10.22
CA ASP A 155 -28.95 -6.84 10.71
C ASP A 155 -29.62 -5.48 10.51
N SER A 156 -30.38 -5.38 9.48
CA SER A 156 -31.52 -4.48 9.38
C SER A 156 -32.56 -5.17 8.55
N ALA A 157 -33.26 -6.03 9.25
CA ALA A 157 -34.57 -6.47 8.86
C ALA A 157 -35.48 -5.24 8.74
N GLU A 158 -35.82 -4.89 7.53
CA GLU A 158 -37.10 -4.26 7.27
C GLU A 158 -37.78 -5.02 6.15
N SER A 159 -38.69 -5.80 6.63
CA SER A 159 -39.78 -6.36 5.88
C SER A 159 -40.39 -5.35 4.93
N PHE A 160 -40.43 -5.65 3.67
CA PHE A 160 -41.53 -5.16 2.88
C PHE A 160 -42.05 -6.28 1.99
N THR A 161 -43.20 -6.67 2.35
CA THR A 161 -44.17 -7.58 1.74
C THR A 161 -44.40 -7.25 0.27
N SER A 162 -44.33 -8.27 -0.53
CA SER A 162 -44.94 -8.33 -1.86
C SER A 162 -46.45 -8.04 -1.82
N PRO A 163 -47.00 -7.61 -2.94
CA PRO A 163 -47.88 -8.56 -3.56
C PRO A 163 -47.70 -8.72 -5.07
N ALA A 164 -48.05 -9.93 -5.44
CA ALA A 164 -48.14 -10.45 -6.76
C ALA A 164 -49.01 -9.64 -7.73
N GLY A 165 -48.63 -9.72 -9.00
CA GLY A 165 -49.43 -9.24 -10.12
C GLY A 165 -48.94 -9.84 -11.40
N ASP A 166 -49.58 -10.93 -11.74
CA ASP A 166 -49.67 -11.60 -13.01
C ASP A 166 -49.65 -10.67 -14.22
N HIS A 167 -48.97 -11.09 -15.25
CA HIS A 167 -49.39 -11.16 -16.69
C HIS A 167 -48.16 -11.40 -17.56
N GLU A 168 -47.99 -12.63 -17.97
CA GLU A 168 -48.31 -13.20 -19.27
C GLU A 168 -48.12 -12.26 -20.47
N ALA A 169 -47.13 -12.62 -21.30
CA ALA A 169 -47.23 -12.78 -22.72
C ALA A 169 -45.85 -12.79 -23.41
N ARG A 170 -45.49 -13.92 -23.88
CA ARG A 170 -44.74 -14.16 -25.10
C ARG A 170 -45.58 -13.75 -26.32
N PRO A 171 -45.10 -13.82 -27.56
CA PRO A 171 -43.83 -14.27 -28.10
C PRO A 171 -43.30 -13.46 -29.32
N ASP A 172 -42.27 -14.03 -29.86
CA ASP A 172 -41.89 -14.20 -31.27
C ASP A 172 -41.01 -13.19 -31.97
N SER A 173 -39.95 -13.82 -32.39
CA SER A 173 -39.41 -13.91 -33.74
C SER A 173 -38.79 -12.69 -34.38
N ALA A 174 -37.62 -12.85 -34.74
CA ALA A 174 -37.00 -13.08 -36.03
C ALA A 174 -35.64 -12.45 -36.10
N THR A 175 -34.59 -13.25 -36.23
CA THR A 175 -33.89 -13.55 -37.47
C THR A 175 -33.53 -12.35 -38.32
N THR A 176 -32.27 -12.14 -38.53
CA THR A 176 -31.54 -12.00 -39.77
C THR A 176 -30.19 -11.35 -39.48
N SER A 177 -29.12 -12.09 -39.50
CA SER A 177 -28.20 -12.30 -40.60
C SER A 177 -27.97 -11.08 -41.48
N TYR A 178 -26.78 -10.68 -41.52
CA TYR A 178 -25.95 -10.34 -42.65
C TYR A 178 -24.62 -9.85 -42.12
N ASP A 179 -23.60 -10.64 -42.23
CA ASP A 179 -22.77 -10.97 -43.36
C ASP A 179 -22.26 -9.75 -44.11
N SER A 180 -21.00 -9.82 -44.25
CA SER A 180 -20.15 -9.26 -45.27
C SER A 180 -19.04 -8.34 -44.79
N LYS A 181 -17.95 -8.98 -44.54
CA LYS A 181 -16.63 -8.73 -45.08
C LYS A 181 -16.66 -8.21 -46.55
N PRO A 182 -15.65 -7.56 -47.15
CA PRO A 182 -14.21 -7.83 -47.01
C PRO A 182 -13.30 -6.58 -47.00
N ALA A 183 -12.13 -6.72 -46.45
CA ALA A 183 -10.81 -6.83 -47.03
C ALA A 183 -10.35 -5.79 -48.09
N GLU A 184 -9.06 -5.57 -47.98
CA GLU A 184 -8.08 -5.10 -48.94
C GLU A 184 -7.78 -3.61 -48.88
N THR A 185 -6.63 -3.13 -48.85
CA THR A 185 -5.29 -3.54 -49.32
C THR A 185 -4.32 -2.52 -48.82
N ALA A 186 -3.13 -2.95 -48.43
CA ALA A 186 -1.97 -2.11 -48.43
C ALA A 186 -1.44 -1.93 -49.85
N PRO A 187 -0.74 -0.83 -50.11
CA PRO A 187 0.52 -1.03 -50.82
C PRO A 187 1.66 -0.17 -50.28
N THR A 188 2.72 -0.83 -49.97
CA THR A 188 4.08 -0.72 -50.45
C THR A 188 4.48 0.65 -50.96
N ALA A 189 5.42 1.24 -50.23
CA ALA A 189 6.29 2.29 -50.72
C ALA A 189 7.61 1.71 -51.21
N PRO A 190 8.22 2.22 -52.25
CA PRO A 190 9.63 1.99 -52.51
C PRO A 190 10.47 3.19 -52.18
N LEU A 191 11.61 2.84 -51.65
CA LEU A 191 12.77 3.70 -51.53
C LEU A 191 13.39 4.02 -52.90
N PRO A 192 14.18 5.10 -53.00
CA PRO A 192 15.59 4.92 -53.09
C PRO A 192 16.36 5.62 -51.98
#